data_78d88c555e4380101e83e224a300fe34
#
_entry.id   78d88c555e4380101e83e224a300fe34
#
_cell.length_a   1.000
_cell.length_b   1.000
_cell.length_c   1.000
_cell.angle_alpha   90.00
_cell.angle_beta   90.00
_cell.angle_gamma   90.00
#
_symmetry.space_group_name_H-M   'P 1'
#
loop_
_entity.id
_entity.type
_entity.pdbx_description
1 polymer ?
#
loop_
_entity_poly.entity_id
_entity_poly.type
_entity_poly.pdbx_seq_one_letter_code
_entity_poly.pdbx_strand_id
1 'polypeptide(L)'
;VLIMDVKKRANILIDWINNYCDSASYKPKSLVVGISGGIDSSVVSTLCANTGRKTIVLTMPIKQIKSQHDLSLSHAKWLKEKYSNVEHHLIEMDKIFNSFSDVLNKFDHEHGYANSRARLRMATLYQVAAANSGIVVGTGNKVEDFGVGFYTKYGDGGVDISPIADCTKSQVWERGRHLGISDDIIDTPPTDGLW
;
A
#
# COMPACT_ATOMS: atom_id res chain seq x y z
N VAL A 1 -31.12 -4.01 -10.19
CA VAL A 1 -29.69 -4.03 -9.76
C VAL A 1 -29.65 -3.34 -8.41
N LEU A 2 -29.54 -4.10 -7.32
CA LEU A 2 -29.35 -3.51 -5.99
C LEU A 2 -28.00 -2.76 -5.98
N ILE A 3 -28.09 -1.44 -5.95
CA ILE A 3 -26.92 -0.59 -5.71
C ILE A 3 -26.51 -0.84 -4.25
N MET A 4 -25.46 -1.61 -4.06
CA MET A 4 -24.94 -1.89 -2.73
C MET A 4 -24.32 -0.60 -2.16
N ASP A 5 -24.74 -0.20 -0.96
CA ASP A 5 -24.23 0.98 -0.26
C ASP A 5 -22.70 0.91 -0.08
N VAL A 6 -22.04 2.05 -0.22
CA VAL A 6 -20.55 2.19 -0.09
C VAL A 6 -20.05 1.67 1.25
N LYS A 7 -20.78 1.96 2.33
CA LYS A 7 -20.49 1.43 3.67
C LYS A 7 -20.46 -0.08 3.70
N LYS A 8 -21.47 -0.70 3.09
CA LYS A 8 -21.58 -2.17 3.02
C LYS A 8 -20.43 -2.78 2.22
N ARG A 9 -20.04 -2.14 1.11
CA ARG A 9 -18.89 -2.59 0.29
C ARG A 9 -17.58 -2.49 1.04
N ALA A 10 -17.36 -1.39 1.78
CA ALA A 10 -16.17 -1.24 2.62
C ALA A 10 -16.13 -2.32 3.72
N ASN A 11 -17.25 -2.57 4.39
CA ASN A 11 -17.36 -3.61 5.42
C ASN A 11 -17.10 -5.01 4.87
N ILE A 12 -17.53 -5.33 3.66
CA ILE A 12 -17.23 -6.60 3.00
C ILE A 12 -15.72 -6.81 2.86
N LEU A 13 -14.98 -5.77 2.47
CA LEU A 13 -13.51 -5.85 2.34
C LEU A 13 -12.83 -6.00 3.70
N ILE A 14 -13.29 -5.28 4.71
CA ILE A 14 -12.79 -5.40 6.09
C ILE A 14 -13.04 -6.82 6.62
N ASP A 15 -14.23 -7.36 6.45
CA ASP A 15 -14.59 -8.71 6.85
C ASP A 15 -13.78 -9.76 6.07
N TRP A 16 -13.55 -9.53 4.79
CA TRP A 16 -12.72 -10.41 3.97
C TRP A 16 -11.28 -10.50 4.51
N ILE A 17 -10.67 -9.38 4.87
CA ILE A 17 -9.34 -9.36 5.48
C ILE A 17 -9.34 -10.14 6.81
N ASN A 18 -10.32 -9.88 7.66
CA ASN A 18 -10.45 -10.58 8.95
C ASN A 18 -10.64 -12.09 8.77
N ASN A 19 -11.51 -12.49 7.85
CA ASN A 19 -11.77 -13.91 7.57
C ASN A 19 -10.53 -14.61 7.03
N TYR A 20 -9.75 -13.94 6.17
CA TYR A 20 -8.49 -14.48 5.69
C TYR A 20 -7.52 -14.74 6.86
N CYS A 21 -7.33 -13.77 7.74
CA CYS A 21 -6.43 -13.90 8.89
C CYS A 21 -6.88 -14.99 9.86
N ASP A 22 -8.18 -15.12 10.09
CA ASP A 22 -8.72 -16.12 11.02
C ASP A 22 -8.67 -17.55 10.47
N SER A 23 -8.79 -17.71 9.15
CA SER A 23 -8.82 -19.03 8.49
C SER A 23 -7.46 -19.49 7.98
N ALA A 24 -6.46 -18.63 7.89
CA ALA A 24 -5.12 -19.02 7.49
C ALA A 24 -4.48 -19.99 8.48
N SER A 25 -3.78 -21.01 7.99
CA SER A 25 -3.06 -21.99 8.84
C SER A 25 -2.00 -21.31 9.71
N TYR A 26 -1.32 -20.33 9.16
CA TYR A 26 -0.51 -19.36 9.89
C TYR A 26 -1.40 -18.13 10.18
N LYS A 27 -1.79 -17.95 11.44
CA LYS A 27 -2.63 -16.82 11.84
C LYS A 27 -1.80 -15.55 11.98
N PRO A 28 -1.88 -14.61 11.02
CA PRO A 28 -1.09 -13.38 11.07
C PRO A 28 -1.45 -12.54 12.31
N LYS A 29 -0.44 -12.00 12.97
CA LYS A 29 -0.62 -11.11 14.13
C LYS A 29 -0.62 -9.65 13.74
N SER A 30 -0.22 -9.31 12.52
CA SER A 30 -0.18 -7.94 12.03
C SER A 30 -0.42 -7.87 10.53
N LEU A 31 -0.86 -6.70 10.07
CA LEU A 31 -1.02 -6.35 8.66
C LEU A 31 0.02 -5.27 8.33
N VAL A 32 0.82 -5.48 7.29
CA VAL A 32 1.88 -4.54 6.89
C VAL A 32 1.54 -3.96 5.52
N VAL A 33 1.48 -2.65 5.43
CA VAL A 33 1.05 -1.92 4.22
C VAL A 33 2.01 -0.78 3.91
N GLY A 34 2.44 -0.66 2.67
CA GLY A 34 3.16 0.51 2.19
C GLY A 34 2.20 1.68 1.87
N ILE A 35 2.56 2.88 2.26
CA ILE A 35 1.82 4.11 1.95
C ILE A 35 2.64 4.96 0.98
N SER A 36 2.09 5.23 -0.20
CA SER A 36 2.76 6.01 -1.26
C SER A 36 2.33 7.46 -1.35
N GLY A 37 1.25 7.84 -0.68
CA GLY A 37 0.57 9.13 -0.85
C GLY A 37 -0.56 9.10 -1.89
N GLY A 38 -0.73 7.99 -2.62
CA GLY A 38 -1.84 7.77 -3.55
C GLY A 38 -3.09 7.23 -2.86
N ILE A 39 -4.21 7.27 -3.59
CA ILE A 39 -5.52 6.87 -3.06
C ILE A 39 -5.58 5.37 -2.73
N ASP A 40 -4.95 4.51 -3.54
CA ASP A 40 -5.03 3.07 -3.37
C ASP A 40 -4.42 2.62 -2.04
N SER A 41 -3.20 3.04 -1.77
CA SER A 41 -2.53 2.72 -0.50
C SER A 41 -3.23 3.35 0.71
N SER A 42 -3.82 4.53 0.53
CA SER A 42 -4.60 5.19 1.57
C SER A 42 -5.88 4.42 1.90
N VAL A 43 -6.60 3.93 0.90
CA VAL A 43 -7.80 3.10 1.10
C VAL A 43 -7.44 1.77 1.76
N VAL A 44 -6.44 1.06 1.25
CA VAL A 44 -6.05 -0.25 1.80
C VAL A 44 -5.57 -0.14 3.24
N SER A 45 -4.71 0.82 3.55
CA SER A 45 -4.23 1.03 4.93
C SER A 45 -5.36 1.38 5.90
N THR A 46 -6.35 2.15 5.45
CA THR A 46 -7.52 2.50 6.25
C THR A 46 -8.45 1.28 6.46
N LEU A 47 -8.64 0.45 5.44
CA LEU A 47 -9.37 -0.81 5.58
C LEU A 47 -8.69 -1.74 6.60
N CYS A 48 -7.37 -1.86 6.53
CA CYS A 48 -6.59 -2.64 7.49
C CYS A 48 -6.75 -2.10 8.92
N ALA A 49 -6.68 -0.79 9.11
CA ALA A 49 -6.91 -0.17 10.41
C ALA A 49 -8.32 -0.47 10.96
N ASN A 50 -9.33 -0.49 10.11
CA ASN A 50 -10.72 -0.81 10.50
C ASN A 50 -10.94 -2.28 10.86
N THR A 51 -10.00 -3.18 10.58
CA THR A 51 -10.09 -4.57 11.04
C THR A 51 -9.92 -4.72 12.56
N GLY A 52 -9.39 -3.70 13.22
CA GLY A 52 -8.98 -3.76 14.63
C GLY A 52 -7.67 -4.51 14.88
N ARG A 53 -7.08 -5.13 13.85
CA ARG A 53 -5.79 -5.84 13.95
C ARG A 53 -4.64 -4.86 13.97
N LYS A 54 -3.51 -5.24 14.59
CA LYS A 54 -2.28 -4.46 14.52
C LYS A 54 -1.94 -4.18 13.05
N THR A 55 -1.89 -2.92 12.69
CA THR A 55 -1.61 -2.46 11.33
C THR A 55 -0.35 -1.63 11.33
N ILE A 56 0.66 -2.08 10.60
CA ILE A 56 1.95 -1.41 10.48
C ILE A 56 2.01 -0.77 9.10
N VAL A 57 2.08 0.55 9.06
CA VAL A 57 2.15 1.31 7.82
C VAL A 57 3.56 1.84 7.63
N LEU A 58 4.11 1.63 6.44
CA LEU A 58 5.47 2.06 6.08
C LEU A 58 5.42 3.14 5.02
N THR A 59 6.13 4.25 5.26
CA THR A 59 6.50 5.20 4.22
C THR A 59 7.96 4.95 3.85
N MET A 60 8.21 4.70 2.57
CA MET A 60 9.50 4.21 2.06
C MET A 60 10.00 5.08 0.91
N PRO A 61 10.39 6.34 1.16
CA PRO A 61 10.81 7.23 0.09
C PRO A 61 12.12 6.76 -0.56
N ILE A 62 12.14 6.79 -1.90
CA ILE A 62 13.33 6.64 -2.73
C ILE A 62 13.29 7.74 -3.77
N LYS A 63 14.06 8.82 -3.57
CA LYS A 63 14.09 9.98 -4.47
C LYS A 63 12.70 10.50 -4.84
N GLN A 64 11.77 10.40 -3.90
CA GLN A 64 10.37 10.69 -4.12
C GLN A 64 10.12 12.20 -4.21
N ILE A 65 9.14 12.59 -5.03
CA ILE A 65 8.69 13.98 -5.12
C ILE A 65 8.14 14.41 -3.75
N LYS A 66 8.57 15.60 -3.29
CA LYS A 66 8.24 16.11 -1.95
C LYS A 66 6.72 16.13 -1.68
N SER A 67 5.91 16.54 -2.64
CA SER A 67 4.46 16.60 -2.48
C SER A 67 3.83 15.23 -2.21
N GLN A 68 4.26 14.19 -2.90
CA GLN A 68 3.79 12.81 -2.63
C GLN A 68 4.25 12.30 -1.29
N HIS A 69 5.51 12.58 -0.92
CA HIS A 69 6.03 12.21 0.38
C HIS A 69 5.26 12.88 1.51
N ASP A 70 4.96 14.18 1.37
CA ASP A 70 4.17 14.92 2.35
C ASP A 70 2.76 14.35 2.49
N LEU A 71 2.11 13.93 1.39
CA LEU A 71 0.80 13.25 1.43
C LEU A 71 0.87 11.91 2.16
N SER A 72 1.92 11.12 1.93
CA SER A 72 2.09 9.83 2.62
C SER A 72 2.28 10.01 4.12
N LEU A 73 3.07 10.98 4.54
CA LEU A 73 3.28 11.31 5.96
C LEU A 73 2.01 11.84 6.62
N SER A 74 1.28 12.71 5.92
CA SER A 74 0.00 13.25 6.40
C SER A 74 -1.03 12.14 6.62
N HIS A 75 -1.15 11.20 5.69
CA HIS A 75 -2.06 10.06 5.82
C HIS A 75 -1.66 9.14 6.98
N ALA A 76 -0.37 8.84 7.14
CA ALA A 76 0.13 8.04 8.25
C ALA A 76 -0.17 8.69 9.60
N LYS A 77 0.00 10.00 9.71
CA LYS A 77 -0.35 10.77 10.90
C LYS A 77 -1.85 10.66 11.21
N TRP A 78 -2.70 10.89 10.22
CA TRP A 78 -4.15 10.79 10.36
C TRP A 78 -4.58 9.38 10.82
N LEU A 79 -4.01 8.32 10.26
CA LEU A 79 -4.28 6.95 10.71
C LEU A 79 -3.91 6.74 12.17
N LYS A 80 -2.75 7.20 12.60
CA LYS A 80 -2.31 7.06 14.00
C LYS A 80 -3.17 7.82 14.98
N GLU A 81 -3.65 8.99 14.60
CA GLU A 81 -4.53 9.81 15.44
C GLU A 81 -5.93 9.17 15.56
N LYS A 82 -6.42 8.56 14.50
CA LYS A 82 -7.77 7.97 14.45
C LYS A 82 -7.84 6.55 14.98
N TYR A 83 -6.79 5.75 14.82
CA TYR A 83 -6.78 4.32 15.14
C TYR A 83 -5.64 3.96 16.08
N SER A 84 -5.97 3.44 17.27
CA SER A 84 -4.97 3.04 18.28
C SER A 84 -4.15 1.79 17.90
N ASN A 85 -4.65 1.00 16.94
CA ASN A 85 -4.00 -0.22 16.43
C ASN A 85 -3.02 0.03 15.28
N VAL A 86 -2.79 1.29 14.90
CA VAL A 86 -1.87 1.67 13.81
C VAL A 86 -0.52 2.09 14.36
N GLU A 87 0.53 1.54 13.76
CA GLU A 87 1.93 1.90 13.97
C GLU A 87 2.53 2.38 12.66
N HIS A 88 3.31 3.44 12.67
CA HIS A 88 3.94 3.99 11.47
C HIS A 88 5.46 4.00 11.59
N HIS A 89 6.14 3.59 10.53
CA HIS A 89 7.59 3.73 10.37
C HIS A 89 7.92 4.45 9.06
N LEU A 90 8.73 5.49 9.18
CA LEU A 90 9.41 6.12 8.04
C LEU A 90 10.74 5.40 7.82
N ILE A 91 10.88 4.78 6.67
CA ILE A 91 12.10 4.06 6.27
C ILE A 91 12.69 4.75 5.05
N GLU A 92 13.70 5.57 5.26
CA GLU A 92 14.41 6.27 4.19
C GLU A 92 15.30 5.29 3.44
N MET A 93 15.03 5.09 2.15
CA MET A 93 15.68 4.06 1.35
C MET A 93 16.70 4.59 0.34
N ASP A 94 16.94 5.88 0.31
CA ASP A 94 17.89 6.49 -0.64
C ASP A 94 19.28 5.89 -0.54
N LYS A 95 19.78 5.68 0.68
CA LYS A 95 21.10 5.10 0.90
C LYS A 95 21.21 3.68 0.35
N ILE A 96 20.18 2.85 0.57
CA ILE A 96 20.14 1.47 0.06
C ILE A 96 20.09 1.48 -1.46
N PHE A 97 19.24 2.32 -2.04
CA PHE A 97 19.10 2.41 -3.48
C PHE A 97 20.36 2.96 -4.16
N ASN A 98 20.99 3.97 -3.59
CA ASN A 98 22.24 4.52 -4.10
C ASN A 98 23.35 3.46 -4.08
N SER A 99 23.49 2.71 -2.99
CA SER A 99 24.48 1.62 -2.93
C SER A 99 24.19 0.52 -3.95
N PHE A 100 22.92 0.19 -4.15
CA PHE A 100 22.50 -0.78 -5.16
C PHE A 100 22.85 -0.31 -6.58
N SER A 101 22.53 0.94 -6.93
CA SER A 101 22.81 1.49 -8.25
C SER A 101 24.32 1.68 -8.50
N ASP A 102 25.10 2.05 -7.47
CA ASP A 102 26.55 2.18 -7.58
C ASP A 102 27.24 0.85 -7.91
N VAL A 103 26.79 -0.23 -7.27
CA VAL A 103 27.31 -1.59 -7.56
C VAL A 103 26.94 -2.04 -8.98
N LEU A 104 25.80 -1.61 -9.50
CA LEU A 104 25.28 -2.01 -10.81
C LEU A 104 25.48 -0.94 -11.90
N ASN A 105 26.39 -0.01 -11.72
CA ASN A 105 26.60 1.13 -12.63
C ASN A 105 26.92 0.72 -14.10
N LYS A 106 27.45 -0.48 -14.32
CA LYS A 106 27.69 -1.02 -15.67
C LYS A 106 26.41 -1.49 -16.37
N PHE A 107 25.33 -1.62 -15.63
CA PHE A 107 24.03 -2.10 -16.10
C PHE A 107 22.97 -1.01 -15.95
N ASP A 108 23.37 0.23 -16.10
CA ASP A 108 22.50 1.41 -15.97
C ASP A 108 21.34 1.35 -16.95
N HIS A 109 20.11 1.34 -16.42
CA HIS A 109 18.88 1.29 -17.17
C HIS A 109 17.73 1.87 -16.33
N GLU A 110 17.20 3.00 -16.73
CA GLU A 110 16.24 3.77 -15.95
C GLU A 110 14.99 2.96 -15.57
N HIS A 111 14.36 2.30 -16.53
CA HIS A 111 13.21 1.45 -16.27
C HIS A 111 13.55 0.23 -15.38
N GLY A 112 14.74 -0.33 -15.56
CA GLY A 112 15.25 -1.38 -14.68
C GLY A 112 15.40 -0.90 -13.23
N TYR A 113 15.89 0.30 -13.01
CA TYR A 113 16.00 0.89 -11.67
C TYR A 113 14.65 1.22 -11.07
N ALA A 114 13.65 1.67 -11.85
CA ALA A 114 12.28 1.87 -11.38
C ALA A 114 11.70 0.57 -10.82
N ASN A 115 11.85 -0.54 -11.54
CA ASN A 115 11.44 -1.86 -11.05
C ASN A 115 12.24 -2.32 -9.82
N SER A 116 13.52 -2.02 -9.76
CA SER A 116 14.36 -2.36 -8.61
C SER A 116 13.96 -1.59 -7.36
N ARG A 117 13.55 -0.32 -7.49
CA ARG A 117 12.98 0.43 -6.36
C ARG A 117 11.74 -0.26 -5.81
N ALA A 118 10.82 -0.69 -6.66
CA ALA A 118 9.62 -1.41 -6.24
C ALA A 118 9.96 -2.74 -5.53
N ARG A 119 10.98 -3.46 -6.03
CA ARG A 119 11.44 -4.72 -5.41
C ARG A 119 12.13 -4.51 -4.06
N LEU A 120 12.88 -3.43 -3.89
CA LEU A 120 13.48 -3.08 -2.60
C LEU A 120 12.41 -2.71 -1.57
N ARG A 121 11.35 -2.00 -1.98
CA ARG A 121 10.20 -1.74 -1.10
C ARG A 121 9.48 -3.04 -0.72
N MET A 122 9.27 -3.94 -1.66
CA MET A 122 8.69 -5.27 -1.39
C MET A 122 9.53 -6.04 -0.37
N ALA A 123 10.83 -6.12 -0.55
CA ALA A 123 11.73 -6.80 0.40
C ALA A 123 11.65 -6.17 1.80
N THR A 124 11.55 -4.85 1.89
CA THR A 124 11.40 -4.12 3.15
C THR A 124 10.08 -4.46 3.85
N LEU A 125 8.97 -4.48 3.11
CA LEU A 125 7.66 -4.88 3.64
C LEU A 125 7.69 -6.28 4.22
N TYR A 126 8.28 -7.23 3.51
CA TYR A 126 8.39 -8.62 3.99
C TYR A 126 9.34 -8.76 5.19
N GLN A 127 10.41 -7.98 5.27
CA GLN A 127 11.29 -7.97 6.44
C GLN A 127 10.53 -7.51 7.69
N VAL A 128 9.76 -6.44 7.57
CA VAL A 128 8.95 -5.92 8.68
C VAL A 128 7.83 -6.90 9.04
N ALA A 129 7.18 -7.50 8.04
CA ALA A 129 6.14 -8.50 8.27
C ALA A 129 6.69 -9.73 9.01
N ALA A 130 7.84 -10.25 8.61
CA ALA A 130 8.48 -11.37 9.29
C ALA A 130 8.81 -11.05 10.75
N ALA A 131 9.35 -9.86 11.02
CA ALA A 131 9.68 -9.41 12.37
C ALA A 131 8.44 -9.23 13.28
N ASN A 132 7.26 -9.04 12.70
CA ASN A 132 6.01 -8.78 13.43
C ASN A 132 4.97 -9.90 13.27
N SER A 133 5.37 -11.08 12.82
CA SER A 133 4.47 -12.21 12.58
C SER A 133 3.27 -11.83 11.70
N GLY A 134 3.50 -11.00 10.69
CA GLY A 134 2.49 -10.40 9.85
C GLY A 134 2.50 -10.88 8.41
N ILE A 135 1.57 -10.32 7.65
CA ILE A 135 1.46 -10.48 6.21
C ILE A 135 1.55 -9.13 5.51
N VAL A 136 1.99 -9.16 4.26
CA VAL A 136 2.03 -7.97 3.39
C VAL A 136 0.70 -7.83 2.66
N VAL A 137 0.06 -6.68 2.82
CA VAL A 137 -1.20 -6.33 2.17
C VAL A 137 -0.91 -5.43 0.97
N GLY A 138 -1.27 -5.91 -0.21
CA GLY A 138 -1.06 -5.19 -1.46
C GLY A 138 -2.10 -4.10 -1.72
N THR A 139 -1.71 -3.13 -2.53
CA THR A 139 -2.51 -1.93 -2.84
C THR A 139 -2.91 -1.83 -4.31
N GLY A 140 -2.65 -2.87 -5.12
CA GLY A 140 -3.03 -2.92 -6.52
C GLY A 140 -4.55 -2.97 -6.74
N ASN A 141 -5.03 -2.29 -7.78
CA ASN A 141 -6.44 -2.29 -8.18
C ASN A 141 -6.62 -3.00 -9.53
N LYS A 142 -7.89 -3.25 -9.90
CA LYS A 142 -8.24 -4.00 -11.11
C LYS A 142 -7.69 -3.40 -12.41
N VAL A 143 -7.64 -2.10 -12.51
CA VAL A 143 -7.18 -1.42 -13.74
C VAL A 143 -5.68 -1.57 -13.90
N GLU A 144 -4.93 -1.41 -12.82
CA GLU A 144 -3.47 -1.52 -12.82
C GLU A 144 -3.02 -2.97 -13.03
N ASP A 145 -3.59 -3.91 -12.30
CA ASP A 145 -3.14 -5.30 -12.30
C ASP A 145 -3.63 -6.10 -13.53
N PHE A 146 -4.87 -5.91 -13.96
CA PHE A 146 -5.50 -6.72 -14.99
C PHE A 146 -5.86 -5.97 -16.28
N GLY A 147 -6.03 -4.64 -16.20
CA GLY A 147 -6.39 -3.82 -17.36
C GLY A 147 -5.18 -3.41 -18.18
N VAL A 148 -4.18 -2.85 -17.55
CA VAL A 148 -2.99 -2.30 -18.18
C VAL A 148 -1.75 -3.18 -17.96
N GLY A 149 -1.80 -4.09 -16.98
CA GLY A 149 -0.66 -4.91 -16.57
C GLY A 149 0.48 -4.09 -15.97
N PHE A 150 0.13 -2.99 -15.33
CA PHE A 150 1.06 -2.00 -14.82
C PHE A 150 1.50 -2.32 -13.40
N TYR A 151 2.31 -3.33 -13.25
CA TYR A 151 2.92 -3.70 -11.98
C TYR A 151 4.33 -4.25 -12.20
N THR A 152 5.16 -4.13 -11.18
CA THR A 152 6.49 -4.74 -11.19
C THR A 152 6.43 -6.16 -10.65
N LYS A 153 6.83 -7.12 -11.49
CA LYS A 153 6.96 -8.52 -11.06
C LYS A 153 7.92 -8.62 -9.88
N TYR A 154 7.46 -9.25 -8.79
CA TYR A 154 8.18 -9.35 -7.53
C TYR A 154 8.49 -7.99 -6.86
N GLY A 155 7.78 -6.93 -7.24
CA GLY A 155 7.80 -5.63 -6.57
C GLY A 155 6.44 -5.36 -5.91
N ASP A 156 5.71 -4.38 -6.40
CA ASP A 156 4.34 -4.06 -5.95
C ASP A 156 3.33 -5.19 -6.20
N GLY A 157 3.61 -6.10 -7.16
CA GLY A 157 2.86 -7.35 -7.33
C GLY A 157 3.24 -8.46 -6.33
N GLY A 158 4.31 -8.31 -5.58
CA GLY A 158 4.77 -9.27 -4.56
C GLY A 158 4.10 -9.02 -3.21
N VAL A 159 2.94 -9.61 -2.98
CA VAL A 159 2.11 -9.41 -1.77
C VAL A 159 1.44 -10.71 -1.35
N ASP A 160 0.96 -10.78 -0.11
CA ASP A 160 0.25 -11.96 0.40
C ASP A 160 -1.25 -11.91 0.10
N ILE A 161 -1.86 -10.74 0.21
CA ILE A 161 -3.27 -10.49 -0.13
C ILE A 161 -3.45 -9.17 -0.85
N SER A 162 -4.49 -9.06 -1.67
CA SER A 162 -4.82 -7.88 -2.47
C SER A 162 -6.28 -7.49 -2.31
N PRO A 163 -6.67 -6.74 -1.26
CA PRO A 163 -8.08 -6.50 -0.92
C PRO A 163 -8.86 -5.72 -1.97
N ILE A 164 -8.22 -4.85 -2.74
CA ILE A 164 -8.87 -4.01 -3.76
C ILE A 164 -8.56 -4.46 -5.20
N ALA A 165 -7.99 -5.65 -5.38
CA ALA A 165 -7.63 -6.16 -6.71
C ALA A 165 -8.79 -6.17 -7.70
N ASP A 166 -10.03 -6.39 -7.24
CA ASP A 166 -11.24 -6.38 -8.06
C ASP A 166 -11.96 -5.02 -8.13
N CYS A 167 -11.40 -3.99 -7.49
CA CYS A 167 -12.00 -2.67 -7.47
C CYS A 167 -11.57 -1.84 -8.69
N THR A 168 -12.54 -1.18 -9.33
CA THR A 168 -12.25 -0.12 -10.30
C THR A 168 -11.75 1.14 -9.58
N LYS A 169 -11.08 2.03 -10.31
CA LYS A 169 -10.59 3.30 -9.73
C LYS A 169 -11.72 4.12 -9.13
N SER A 170 -12.86 4.21 -9.79
CA SER A 170 -14.05 4.90 -9.27
C SER A 170 -14.53 4.33 -7.95
N GLN A 171 -14.52 3.01 -7.81
CA GLN A 171 -14.88 2.32 -6.57
C GLN A 171 -13.87 2.58 -5.46
N VAL A 172 -12.60 2.70 -5.78
CA VAL A 172 -11.55 3.05 -4.80
C VAL A 172 -11.75 4.47 -4.29
N TRP A 173 -12.01 5.47 -5.16
CA TRP A 173 -12.30 6.83 -4.76
C TRP A 173 -13.55 6.95 -3.90
N GLU A 174 -14.61 6.25 -4.27
CA GLU A 174 -15.87 6.23 -3.51
C GLU A 174 -15.65 5.70 -2.08
N ARG A 175 -14.88 4.63 -1.94
CA ARG A 175 -14.49 4.09 -0.62
C ARG A 175 -13.61 5.05 0.14
N GLY A 176 -12.69 5.71 -0.52
CA GLY A 176 -11.81 6.71 0.09
C GLY A 176 -12.60 7.85 0.72
N ARG A 177 -13.58 8.39 0.02
CA ARG A 177 -14.48 9.43 0.55
C ARG A 177 -15.27 8.93 1.75
N HIS A 178 -15.83 7.73 1.66
CA HIS A 178 -16.58 7.11 2.76
C HIS A 178 -15.72 6.89 4.01
N LEU A 179 -14.48 6.47 3.84
CA LEU A 179 -13.53 6.21 4.95
C LEU A 179 -12.96 7.50 5.58
N GLY A 180 -13.24 8.65 4.99
CA GLY A 180 -12.78 9.95 5.50
C GLY A 180 -11.36 10.31 5.10
N ILE A 181 -10.85 9.72 4.03
CA ILE A 181 -9.53 10.06 3.49
C ILE A 181 -9.53 11.52 3.00
N SER A 182 -8.44 12.22 3.24
CA SER A 182 -8.24 13.63 2.90
C SER A 182 -8.52 13.92 1.42
N ASP A 183 -9.19 15.03 1.14
CA ASP A 183 -9.45 15.50 -0.23
C ASP A 183 -8.15 15.75 -1.01
N ASP A 184 -7.06 16.14 -0.34
CA ASP A 184 -5.75 16.32 -0.97
C ASP A 184 -5.24 15.04 -1.61
N ILE A 185 -5.53 13.88 -1.02
CA ILE A 185 -5.20 12.57 -1.59
C ILE A 185 -6.20 12.18 -2.67
N ILE A 186 -7.49 12.35 -2.42
CA ILE A 186 -8.56 11.98 -3.36
C ILE A 186 -8.43 12.76 -4.67
N ASP A 187 -8.10 14.05 -4.61
CA ASP A 187 -7.99 14.94 -5.76
C ASP A 187 -6.62 14.89 -6.45
N THR A 188 -5.65 14.19 -5.87
CA THR A 188 -4.34 14.02 -6.50
C THR A 188 -4.45 13.12 -7.74
N PRO A 189 -3.93 13.56 -8.90
CA PRO A 189 -3.91 12.73 -10.10
C PRO A 189 -3.19 11.40 -9.83
N PRO A 190 -3.67 10.29 -10.42
CA PRO A 190 -2.97 9.02 -10.33
C PRO A 190 -1.56 9.18 -10.91
N THR A 191 -0.56 8.80 -10.12
CA THR A 191 0.82 8.67 -10.59
C THR A 191 1.13 7.19 -10.71
N ASP A 192 1.86 6.83 -11.73
CA ASP A 192 2.28 5.45 -11.95
C ASP A 192 3.27 4.92 -10.91
N GLY A 193 3.72 5.79 -9.99
CA GLY A 193 4.63 5.43 -8.90
C GLY A 193 6.01 4.95 -9.36
N LEU A 194 6.28 5.01 -10.65
CA LEU A 194 7.54 4.56 -11.24
C LEU A 194 8.57 5.69 -11.36
N TRP A 195 8.16 6.93 -11.21
CA TRP A 195 8.98 8.14 -11.40
C TRP A 195 9.26 8.88 -10.10
#